data_3fe9554263769ea3ebf0b01e8bfc543e
#
_entry.id   3fe9554263769ea3ebf0b01e8bfc543e
#
_cell.length_a   1.000
_cell.length_b   1.000
_cell.length_c   1.000
_cell.angle_alpha   90.00
_cell.angle_beta   90.00
_cell.angle_gamma   90.00
#
_symmetry.space_group_name_H-M   'P 1'
#
loop_
_entity.id
_entity.type
_entity.pdbx_description
1 polymer ?
#
loop_
_entity_poly.entity_id
_entity_poly.type
_entity_poly.pdbx_seq_one_letter_code
_entity_poly.pdbx_strand_id
1 'polypeptide(L)'
;MPTNQSSLVPANDIRDIKPPVEIRSAWELVWWVFGTLLLAVIAYVIWRNWLQRRAQIPIVPPIPAHIRAKQKLQEALALITQPKPFVITVSDTARYYLEERFEFHAPERTTEEFLHELQRTDLLTRDQKDSLGDFLQSCDLVKFAKYEPGEPELRGLHGSALRLVEETEPTEVQSPASKVQSPQPA
;
A
#
# COMPACT_ATOMS: atom_id res chain seq x y z
N MET A 1 67.02 -82.85 18.38
CA MET A 1 65.96 -82.01 19.00
C MET A 1 65.83 -80.77 18.17
N PRO A 2 64.79 -80.57 17.42
CA PRO A 2 64.58 -79.31 16.66
C PRO A 2 63.72 -78.39 17.49
N THR A 3 64.23 -77.21 17.69
CA THR A 3 63.59 -76.08 18.39
C THR A 3 62.57 -75.42 17.44
N ASN A 4 61.30 -75.42 17.89
CA ASN A 4 60.26 -74.79 17.19
C ASN A 4 60.24 -73.27 17.43
N GLN A 5 60.63 -72.47 16.45
CA GLN A 5 60.49 -71.03 16.53
C GLN A 5 59.14 -70.61 15.94
N SER A 6 58.22 -70.36 16.85
CA SER A 6 56.96 -69.72 16.49
C SER A 6 57.22 -68.27 16.10
N SER A 7 57.14 -67.96 14.82
CA SER A 7 57.16 -66.59 14.33
C SER A 7 55.92 -65.86 14.74
N LEU A 8 56.07 -64.95 15.72
CA LEU A 8 55.05 -63.98 16.07
C LEU A 8 54.83 -63.01 14.89
N VAL A 9 53.73 -63.16 14.25
CA VAL A 9 53.22 -62.18 13.27
C VAL A 9 52.85 -60.92 14.04
N PRO A 10 53.40 -59.76 13.71
CA PRO A 10 52.99 -58.50 14.39
C PRO A 10 51.57 -58.17 13.99
N ALA A 11 50.69 -58.21 14.98
CA ALA A 11 49.26 -57.76 14.88
C ALA A 11 49.23 -56.21 14.84
N ASN A 12 49.66 -55.64 13.73
CA ASN A 12 49.63 -54.19 13.59
C ASN A 12 49.12 -53.80 12.18
N ASP A 13 48.04 -54.46 11.73
CA ASP A 13 47.31 -54.06 10.55
C ASP A 13 45.90 -53.57 10.93
N ILE A 14 45.88 -52.64 11.90
CA ILE A 14 44.67 -51.86 12.13
C ILE A 14 44.73 -50.67 11.17
N ARG A 15 44.19 -50.85 9.98
CA ARG A 15 43.96 -49.78 9.05
C ARG A 15 43.09 -48.74 9.75
N ASP A 16 43.72 -47.56 9.94
CA ASP A 16 43.04 -46.39 10.48
C ASP A 16 41.75 -46.10 9.71
N ILE A 17 40.63 -46.21 10.41
CA ILE A 17 39.31 -45.96 9.83
C ILE A 17 39.27 -44.49 9.50
N LYS A 18 39.32 -44.12 8.21
CA LYS A 18 39.12 -42.76 7.76
C LYS A 18 37.87 -42.16 8.42
N PRO A 19 37.97 -40.98 9.04
CA PRO A 19 36.81 -40.31 9.61
C PRO A 19 35.76 -40.08 8.51
N PRO A 20 34.48 -40.14 8.82
CA PRO A 20 33.41 -39.92 7.85
C PRO A 20 33.60 -38.54 7.22
N VAL A 21 33.72 -38.50 5.90
CA VAL A 21 33.72 -37.25 5.12
C VAL A 21 32.30 -36.68 5.20
N GLU A 22 32.16 -35.55 5.89
CA GLU A 22 30.89 -34.79 5.87
C GLU A 22 30.60 -34.37 4.44
N ILE A 23 29.74 -35.13 3.76
CA ILE A 23 29.23 -34.75 2.45
C ILE A 23 28.24 -33.62 2.72
N ARG A 24 28.67 -32.40 2.49
CA ARG A 24 27.75 -31.25 2.49
C ARG A 24 26.62 -31.59 1.54
N SER A 25 25.44 -31.81 2.12
CA SER A 25 24.23 -32.14 1.35
C SER A 25 23.97 -31.03 0.34
N ALA A 26 24.08 -31.33 -0.96
CA ALA A 26 23.72 -30.41 -2.03
C ALA A 26 22.26 -29.92 -1.92
N TRP A 27 21.46 -30.62 -1.09
CA TRP A 27 20.08 -30.29 -0.78
C TRP A 27 19.94 -28.95 -0.05
N GLU A 28 20.88 -28.58 0.81
CA GLU A 28 20.88 -27.26 1.47
C GLU A 28 21.05 -26.12 0.46
N LEU A 29 21.92 -26.28 -0.53
CA LEU A 29 22.08 -25.30 -1.61
C LEU A 29 20.82 -25.15 -2.45
N VAL A 30 20.09 -26.25 -2.70
CA VAL A 30 18.81 -26.21 -3.43
C VAL A 30 17.77 -25.40 -2.67
N TRP A 31 17.67 -25.58 -1.34
CA TRP A 31 16.75 -24.78 -0.51
C TRP A 31 17.11 -23.31 -0.47
N TRP A 32 18.39 -22.96 -0.42
CA TRP A 32 18.86 -21.58 -0.46
C TRP A 32 18.55 -20.93 -1.82
N VAL A 33 18.78 -21.63 -2.92
CA VAL A 33 18.45 -21.13 -4.27
C VAL A 33 16.94 -20.96 -4.44
N PHE A 34 16.13 -21.91 -3.94
CA PHE A 34 14.69 -21.81 -4.02
C PHE A 34 14.14 -20.66 -3.17
N GLY A 35 14.69 -20.45 -1.97
CA GLY A 35 14.34 -19.35 -1.08
C GLY A 35 14.66 -17.97 -1.69
N THR A 36 15.84 -17.83 -2.28
CA THR A 36 16.25 -16.57 -2.93
C THR A 36 15.42 -16.27 -4.18
N LEU A 37 15.09 -17.31 -4.97
CA LEU A 37 14.24 -17.16 -6.15
C LEU A 37 12.81 -16.73 -5.75
N LEU A 38 12.24 -17.36 -4.73
CA LEU A 38 10.91 -16.99 -4.21
C LEU A 38 10.88 -15.55 -3.72
N LEU A 39 11.90 -15.14 -2.98
CA LEU A 39 12.02 -13.78 -2.46
C LEU A 39 12.16 -12.75 -3.59
N ALA A 40 12.92 -13.09 -4.63
CA ALA A 40 13.07 -12.26 -5.83
C ALA A 40 11.73 -12.10 -6.59
N VAL A 41 10.95 -13.17 -6.70
CA VAL A 41 9.62 -13.14 -7.34
C VAL A 41 8.67 -12.26 -6.53
N ILE A 42 8.64 -12.39 -5.20
CA ILE A 42 7.81 -11.57 -4.32
C ILE A 42 8.21 -10.10 -4.45
N ALA A 43 9.49 -9.78 -4.37
CA ALA A 43 10.01 -8.42 -4.55
C ALA A 43 9.64 -7.85 -5.93
N TYR A 44 9.77 -8.65 -6.98
CA TYR A 44 9.38 -8.27 -8.33
C TYR A 44 7.88 -7.98 -8.46
N VAL A 45 7.02 -8.82 -7.85
CA VAL A 45 5.56 -8.62 -7.87
C VAL A 45 5.17 -7.36 -7.10
N ILE A 46 5.79 -7.12 -5.94
CA ILE A 46 5.56 -5.90 -5.15
C ILE A 46 6.02 -4.68 -5.94
N TRP A 47 7.22 -4.71 -6.52
CA TRP A 47 7.77 -3.62 -7.32
C TRP A 47 6.92 -3.34 -8.56
N ARG A 48 6.53 -4.40 -9.30
CA ARG A 48 5.64 -4.28 -10.47
C ARG A 48 4.29 -3.68 -10.09
N ASN A 49 3.69 -4.12 -8.99
CA ASN A 49 2.41 -3.58 -8.50
C ASN A 49 2.54 -2.10 -8.10
N TRP A 50 3.68 -1.75 -7.48
CA TRP A 50 3.98 -0.37 -7.12
C TRP A 50 4.20 0.52 -8.35
N LEU A 51 4.98 0.04 -9.36
CA LEU A 51 5.15 0.74 -10.63
C LEU A 51 3.82 0.89 -11.40
N GLN A 52 2.98 -0.15 -11.43
CA GLN A 52 1.70 -0.08 -12.10
C GLN A 52 0.75 0.92 -11.44
N ARG A 53 0.81 1.07 -10.13
CA ARG A 53 0.04 2.11 -9.42
C ARG A 53 0.52 3.53 -9.76
N ARG A 54 1.81 3.71 -10.05
CA ARG A 54 2.36 5.00 -10.51
C ARG A 54 2.20 5.26 -12.00
N ALA A 55 2.13 4.21 -12.81
CA ALA A 55 2.05 4.31 -14.27
C ALA A 55 0.63 4.49 -14.82
N GLN A 56 -0.41 4.43 -13.99
CA GLN A 56 -1.77 4.76 -14.39
C GLN A 56 -2.00 6.28 -14.34
N ILE A 57 -1.15 7.04 -15.02
CA ILE A 57 -1.51 8.38 -15.47
C ILE A 57 -2.11 8.19 -16.86
N PRO A 58 -3.44 8.14 -17.01
CA PRO A 58 -4.02 8.20 -18.34
C PRO A 58 -3.71 9.58 -18.91
N ILE A 59 -3.19 9.62 -20.14
CA ILE A 59 -3.12 10.84 -20.98
C ILE A 59 -4.55 11.14 -21.50
N VAL A 60 -5.48 11.24 -20.57
CA VAL A 60 -6.78 11.86 -20.78
C VAL A 60 -6.64 13.26 -20.17
N PRO A 61 -7.23 14.34 -20.71
CA PRO A 61 -7.18 15.64 -20.05
C PRO A 61 -7.52 15.42 -18.57
N PRO A 62 -6.70 15.90 -17.64
CA PRO A 62 -6.79 15.47 -16.26
C PRO A 62 -8.16 15.82 -15.72
N ILE A 63 -9.00 14.78 -15.54
CA ILE A 63 -10.27 14.95 -14.83
C ILE A 63 -9.89 15.55 -13.48
N PRO A 64 -10.41 16.70 -13.09
CA PRO A 64 -10.08 17.33 -11.83
C PRO A 64 -10.18 16.35 -10.66
N ALA A 65 -9.25 16.43 -9.70
CA ALA A 65 -9.16 15.50 -8.58
C ALA A 65 -10.49 15.35 -7.82
N HIS A 66 -11.21 16.47 -7.61
CA HIS A 66 -12.50 16.47 -6.94
C HIS A 66 -13.60 15.71 -7.72
N ILE A 67 -13.64 15.82 -9.05
CA ILE A 67 -14.62 15.08 -9.87
C ILE A 67 -14.33 13.57 -9.79
N ARG A 68 -13.05 13.18 -9.89
CA ARG A 68 -12.64 11.79 -9.77
C ARG A 68 -12.95 11.22 -8.40
N ALA A 69 -12.71 11.99 -7.34
CA ALA A 69 -13.01 11.57 -5.98
C ALA A 69 -14.52 11.39 -5.76
N LYS A 70 -15.36 12.35 -6.20
CA LYS A 70 -16.82 12.26 -6.13
C LYS A 70 -17.33 11.02 -6.87
N GLN A 71 -16.82 10.74 -8.07
CA GLN A 71 -17.20 9.55 -8.83
C GLN A 71 -16.82 8.26 -8.10
N LYS A 72 -15.60 8.13 -7.56
CA LYS A 72 -15.16 6.95 -6.80
C LYS A 72 -15.97 6.76 -5.51
N LEU A 73 -16.30 7.84 -4.81
CA LEU A 73 -17.17 7.79 -3.64
C LEU A 73 -18.57 7.30 -4.02
N GLN A 74 -19.13 7.73 -5.15
CA GLN A 74 -20.41 7.25 -5.64
C GLN A 74 -20.37 5.76 -6.01
N GLU A 75 -19.29 5.30 -6.67
CA GLU A 75 -19.07 3.89 -6.98
C GLU A 75 -18.92 3.03 -5.70
N ALA A 76 -18.32 3.58 -4.64
CA ALA A 76 -18.17 2.89 -3.37
C ALA A 76 -19.52 2.49 -2.74
N LEU A 77 -20.61 3.24 -2.99
CA LEU A 77 -21.93 2.90 -2.46
C LEU A 77 -22.44 1.52 -2.92
N ALA A 78 -21.96 1.01 -4.05
CA ALA A 78 -22.27 -0.36 -4.48
C ALA A 78 -21.71 -1.43 -3.50
N LEU A 79 -20.73 -1.07 -2.68
CA LEU A 79 -20.09 -1.95 -1.68
C LEU A 79 -20.67 -1.80 -0.27
N ILE A 80 -21.76 -1.01 -0.08
CA ILE A 80 -22.29 -0.65 1.25
C ILE A 80 -22.71 -1.88 2.07
N THR A 81 -23.08 -2.98 1.41
CA THR A 81 -23.41 -4.25 2.06
C THR A 81 -22.19 -5.01 2.59
N GLN A 82 -21.00 -4.55 2.24
CA GLN A 82 -19.72 -5.12 2.65
C GLN A 82 -18.91 -4.05 3.39
N PRO A 83 -19.07 -3.92 4.73
CA PRO A 83 -18.53 -2.79 5.51
C PRO A 83 -17.04 -2.57 5.30
N LYS A 84 -16.24 -3.64 5.37
CA LYS A 84 -14.77 -3.54 5.26
C LYS A 84 -14.29 -3.09 3.88
N PRO A 85 -14.68 -3.71 2.74
CA PRO A 85 -14.35 -3.22 1.41
C PRO A 85 -14.83 -1.79 1.16
N PHE A 86 -16.06 -1.47 1.60
CA PHE A 86 -16.62 -0.13 1.50
C PHE A 86 -15.74 0.92 2.17
N VAL A 87 -15.41 0.72 3.46
CA VAL A 87 -14.61 1.68 4.25
C VAL A 87 -13.18 1.80 3.68
N ILE A 88 -12.58 0.70 3.21
CA ILE A 88 -11.29 0.74 2.53
C ILE A 88 -11.38 1.66 1.31
N THR A 89 -12.36 1.45 0.44
CA THR A 89 -12.52 2.25 -0.79
C THR A 89 -12.76 3.72 -0.48
N VAL A 90 -13.63 4.04 0.49
CA VAL A 90 -13.95 5.43 0.86
C VAL A 90 -12.74 6.13 1.46
N SER A 91 -12.02 5.49 2.40
CA SER A 91 -10.84 6.09 3.05
C SER A 91 -9.67 6.28 2.08
N ASP A 92 -9.44 5.31 1.19
CA ASP A 92 -8.37 5.41 0.19
C ASP A 92 -8.69 6.50 -0.84
N THR A 93 -9.97 6.63 -1.24
CA THR A 93 -10.39 7.72 -2.14
C THR A 93 -10.13 9.09 -1.53
N ALA A 94 -10.44 9.28 -0.23
CA ALA A 94 -10.16 10.54 0.48
C ALA A 94 -8.65 10.82 0.56
N ARG A 95 -7.82 9.81 0.87
CA ARG A 95 -6.36 9.96 0.92
C ARG A 95 -5.75 10.32 -0.42
N TYR A 96 -6.15 9.63 -1.51
CA TYR A 96 -5.69 9.94 -2.87
C TYR A 96 -6.15 11.33 -3.34
N TYR A 97 -7.36 11.74 -2.97
CA TYR A 97 -7.83 13.09 -3.25
C TYR A 97 -6.96 14.16 -2.58
N LEU A 98 -6.63 13.96 -1.30
CA LEU A 98 -5.77 14.89 -0.55
C LEU A 98 -4.34 14.93 -1.11
N GLU A 99 -3.80 13.79 -1.57
CA GLU A 99 -2.51 13.73 -2.26
C GLU A 99 -2.55 14.53 -3.57
N GLU A 100 -3.55 14.29 -4.42
CA GLU A 100 -3.66 14.98 -5.72
C GLU A 100 -3.96 16.47 -5.58
N ARG A 101 -4.69 16.88 -4.53
CA ARG A 101 -5.14 18.26 -4.35
C ARG A 101 -4.13 19.14 -3.63
N PHE A 102 -3.43 18.59 -2.64
CA PHE A 102 -2.57 19.33 -1.72
C PHE A 102 -1.13 18.80 -1.69
N GLU A 103 -0.79 17.81 -2.51
CA GLU A 103 0.52 17.16 -2.55
C GLU A 103 0.92 16.50 -1.22
N PHE A 104 -0.07 16.10 -0.41
CA PHE A 104 0.18 15.33 0.80
C PHE A 104 0.49 13.88 0.46
N HIS A 105 1.47 13.29 1.12
CA HIS A 105 1.79 11.87 0.97
C HIS A 105 0.86 10.99 1.84
N ALA A 106 -0.45 11.25 1.80
CA ALA A 106 -1.45 10.63 2.64
C ALA A 106 -1.59 9.10 2.48
N PRO A 107 -1.48 8.50 1.27
CA PRO A 107 -1.58 7.06 1.10
C PRO A 107 -0.38 6.27 1.64
N GLU A 108 0.79 6.91 1.76
CA GLU A 108 2.04 6.26 2.15
C GLU A 108 2.29 6.32 3.66
N ARG A 109 1.45 7.06 4.41
CA ARG A 109 1.61 7.31 5.85
C ARG A 109 0.55 6.63 6.68
N THR A 110 0.89 6.36 7.94
CA THR A 110 -0.11 5.98 8.94
C THR A 110 -1.06 7.14 9.22
N THR A 111 -2.25 6.85 9.75
CA THR A 111 -3.24 7.89 10.08
C THR A 111 -2.67 8.91 11.07
N GLU A 112 -1.94 8.47 12.08
CA GLU A 112 -1.33 9.35 13.09
C GLU A 112 -0.27 10.28 12.49
N GLU A 113 0.64 9.73 11.68
CA GLU A 113 1.67 10.52 10.99
C GLU A 113 1.05 11.55 10.04
N PHE A 114 0.03 11.15 9.31
CA PHE A 114 -0.67 12.02 8.39
C PHE A 114 -1.40 13.15 9.13
N LEU A 115 -2.14 12.85 10.21
CA LEU A 115 -2.80 13.87 11.02
C LEU A 115 -1.81 14.84 11.68
N HIS A 116 -0.66 14.35 12.13
CA HIS A 116 0.39 15.20 12.69
C HIS A 116 0.97 16.16 11.62
N GLU A 117 1.19 15.71 10.40
CA GLU A 117 1.62 16.56 9.29
C GLU A 117 0.55 17.61 8.96
N LEU A 118 -0.71 17.20 8.91
CA LEU A 118 -1.83 18.06 8.60
C LEU A 118 -1.96 19.25 9.59
N GLN A 119 -1.69 19.00 10.87
CA GLN A 119 -1.74 20.05 11.89
C GLN A 119 -0.72 21.17 11.64
N ARG A 120 0.38 20.87 10.95
CA ARG A 120 1.48 21.81 10.66
C ARG A 120 1.28 22.64 9.39
N THR A 121 0.23 22.37 8.63
CA THR A 121 -0.08 23.07 7.38
C THR A 121 -1.30 23.96 7.57
N ASP A 122 -1.36 25.07 6.82
CA ASP A 122 -2.51 25.98 6.81
C ASP A 122 -3.45 25.74 5.61
N LEU A 123 -3.28 24.61 4.91
CA LEU A 123 -4.05 24.29 3.70
C LEU A 123 -5.49 23.89 3.98
N LEU A 124 -5.77 23.41 5.19
CA LEU A 124 -7.11 23.06 5.67
C LEU A 124 -7.45 23.89 6.92
N THR A 125 -8.71 24.23 7.07
CA THR A 125 -9.21 24.87 8.29
C THR A 125 -9.16 23.91 9.47
N ARG A 126 -9.23 24.44 10.69
CA ARG A 126 -9.21 23.62 11.88
C ARG A 126 -10.38 22.61 11.90
N ASP A 127 -11.58 23.06 11.57
CA ASP A 127 -12.76 22.21 11.54
C ASP A 127 -12.65 21.09 10.50
N GLN A 128 -12.03 21.36 9.35
CA GLN A 128 -11.74 20.35 8.32
C GLN A 128 -10.72 19.32 8.80
N LYS A 129 -9.67 19.76 9.53
CA LYS A 129 -8.67 18.86 10.11
C LYS A 129 -9.28 17.94 11.16
N ASP A 130 -10.10 18.48 12.05
CA ASP A 130 -10.77 17.73 13.10
C ASP A 130 -11.75 16.72 12.49
N SER A 131 -12.61 17.16 11.55
CA SER A 131 -13.54 16.27 10.84
C SER A 131 -12.83 15.16 10.05
N LEU A 132 -11.70 15.46 9.43
CA LEU A 132 -10.89 14.48 8.71
C LEU A 132 -10.25 13.48 9.69
N GLY A 133 -9.80 13.96 10.85
CA GLY A 133 -9.26 13.10 11.91
C GLY A 133 -10.28 12.08 12.40
N ASP A 134 -11.48 12.54 12.75
CA ASP A 134 -12.58 11.68 13.20
C ASP A 134 -12.99 10.66 12.14
N PHE A 135 -13.05 11.10 10.87
CA PHE A 135 -13.35 10.23 9.74
C PHE A 135 -12.30 9.12 9.57
N LEU A 136 -11.01 9.46 9.56
CA LEU A 136 -9.94 8.48 9.36
C LEU A 136 -9.85 7.50 10.53
N GLN A 137 -9.98 7.97 11.78
CA GLN A 137 -10.00 7.12 12.96
C GLN A 137 -11.20 6.15 12.94
N SER A 138 -12.38 6.62 12.55
CA SER A 138 -13.54 5.76 12.37
C SER A 138 -13.32 4.69 11.29
N CYS A 139 -12.69 5.06 10.19
CA CYS A 139 -12.30 4.10 9.15
C CYS A 139 -11.31 3.04 9.67
N ASP A 140 -10.34 3.44 10.49
CA ASP A 140 -9.35 2.52 11.06
C ASP A 140 -9.97 1.53 12.06
N LEU A 141 -11.00 1.94 12.83
CA LEU A 141 -11.75 1.01 13.69
C LEU A 141 -12.40 -0.12 12.87
N VAL A 142 -12.98 0.20 11.73
CA VAL A 142 -13.59 -0.82 10.84
C VAL A 142 -12.53 -1.70 10.18
N LYS A 143 -11.40 -1.12 9.79
CA LYS A 143 -10.31 -1.86 9.13
C LYS A 143 -9.62 -2.85 10.07
N PHE A 144 -9.35 -2.46 11.31
CA PHE A 144 -8.42 -3.15 12.21
C PHE A 144 -9.04 -3.68 13.49
N ALA A 145 -10.10 -3.07 14.04
CA ALA A 145 -10.68 -3.45 15.32
C ALA A 145 -11.82 -4.48 15.24
N LYS A 146 -12.06 -5.09 14.08
CA LYS A 146 -13.19 -6.02 13.83
C LYS A 146 -14.56 -5.40 14.18
N TYR A 147 -14.64 -4.09 14.10
CA TYR A 147 -15.89 -3.36 14.29
C TYR A 147 -16.73 -3.47 13.02
N GLU A 148 -17.99 -3.83 13.16
CA GLU A 148 -18.95 -3.96 12.05
C GLU A 148 -20.00 -2.85 12.17
N PRO A 149 -19.81 -1.71 11.48
CA PRO A 149 -20.75 -0.59 11.52
C PRO A 149 -22.04 -0.94 10.80
N GLY A 150 -23.14 -0.36 11.28
CA GLY A 150 -24.42 -0.42 10.59
C GLY A 150 -24.44 0.45 9.32
N GLU A 151 -25.42 0.19 8.43
CA GLU A 151 -25.56 0.96 7.19
C GLU A 151 -25.67 2.49 7.42
N PRO A 152 -26.41 3.01 8.44
CA PRO A 152 -26.46 4.44 8.71
C PRO A 152 -25.09 5.05 9.00
N GLU A 153 -24.23 4.33 9.69
CA GLU A 153 -22.88 4.75 10.04
C GLU A 153 -21.96 4.76 8.81
N LEU A 154 -22.07 3.73 7.96
CA LEU A 154 -21.36 3.68 6.68
C LEU A 154 -21.75 4.85 5.77
N ARG A 155 -23.04 5.20 5.72
CA ARG A 155 -23.54 6.39 5.00
C ARG A 155 -22.99 7.68 5.62
N GLY A 156 -22.83 7.72 6.94
CA GLY A 156 -22.19 8.83 7.65
C GLY A 156 -20.74 9.03 7.22
N LEU A 157 -19.95 7.93 7.18
CA LEU A 157 -18.56 7.96 6.70
C LEU A 157 -18.45 8.42 5.25
N HIS A 158 -19.34 7.93 4.38
CA HIS A 158 -19.41 8.40 3.00
C HIS A 158 -19.71 9.90 2.90
N GLY A 159 -20.70 10.36 3.69
CA GLY A 159 -21.06 11.78 3.75
C GLY A 159 -19.92 12.67 4.22
N SER A 160 -19.14 12.24 5.22
CA SER A 160 -17.96 12.96 5.70
C SER A 160 -16.88 13.07 4.63
N ALA A 161 -16.61 11.97 3.91
CA ALA A 161 -15.65 11.99 2.81
C ALA A 161 -16.11 12.89 1.64
N LEU A 162 -17.40 12.82 1.28
CA LEU A 162 -17.96 13.66 0.23
C LEU A 162 -17.90 15.15 0.60
N ARG A 163 -18.28 15.47 1.83
CA ARG A 163 -18.23 16.83 2.35
C ARG A 163 -16.80 17.40 2.35
N LEU A 164 -15.82 16.59 2.74
CA LEU A 164 -14.41 17.00 2.67
C LEU A 164 -14.02 17.40 1.24
N VAL A 165 -14.40 16.58 0.24
CA VAL A 165 -14.12 16.86 -1.17
C VAL A 165 -14.82 18.14 -1.63
N GLU A 166 -16.09 18.35 -1.24
CA GLU A 166 -16.87 19.53 -1.63
C GLU A 166 -16.35 20.83 -0.98
N GLU A 167 -15.95 20.77 0.28
CA GLU A 167 -15.42 21.94 0.99
C GLU A 167 -14.02 22.33 0.55
N THR A 168 -13.27 21.40 -0.03
CA THR A 168 -11.88 21.61 -0.44
C THR A 168 -11.68 21.66 -1.96
N GLU A 169 -12.77 21.51 -2.74
CA GLU A 169 -12.67 21.66 -4.20
C GLU A 169 -12.18 23.07 -4.59
N PRO A 170 -11.41 23.21 -5.67
CA PRO A 170 -11.02 24.51 -6.15
C PRO A 170 -12.28 25.30 -6.50
N THR A 171 -12.46 26.48 -5.88
CA THR A 171 -13.46 27.42 -6.39
C THR A 171 -13.07 27.75 -7.82
N GLU A 172 -13.90 27.34 -8.77
CA GLU A 172 -13.71 27.66 -10.19
C GLU A 172 -13.70 29.18 -10.32
N VAL A 173 -12.49 29.77 -10.25
CA VAL A 173 -12.31 31.14 -10.73
C VAL A 173 -12.62 31.03 -12.22
N GLN A 174 -13.80 31.49 -12.60
CA GLN A 174 -14.22 31.66 -13.99
C GLN A 174 -13.00 32.12 -14.78
N SER A 175 -12.44 31.24 -15.59
CA SER A 175 -11.43 31.62 -16.57
C SER A 175 -12.03 32.74 -17.42
N PRO A 176 -11.36 33.93 -17.53
CA PRO A 176 -11.82 34.99 -18.41
C PRO A 176 -11.50 34.61 -19.86
N ALA A 177 -12.12 33.54 -20.38
CA ALA A 177 -12.01 33.11 -21.75
C ALA A 177 -13.35 33.33 -22.47
N SER A 178 -13.71 34.59 -22.66
CA SER A 178 -14.52 35.03 -23.81
C SER A 178 -14.69 36.56 -23.86
N LYS A 179 -13.56 37.27 -23.97
CA LYS A 179 -13.60 38.50 -24.74
C LYS A 179 -13.09 38.18 -26.13
N VAL A 180 -13.85 37.45 -26.90
CA VAL A 180 -13.79 37.55 -28.37
C VAL A 180 -14.38 38.89 -28.72
N GLN A 181 -13.50 39.89 -28.86
CA GLN A 181 -13.80 41.12 -29.52
C GLN A 181 -14.18 40.81 -30.97
N SER A 182 -15.44 40.92 -31.27
CA SER A 182 -15.93 40.96 -32.64
C SER A 182 -15.29 42.15 -33.33
N PRO A 183 -14.67 42.02 -34.53
CA PRO A 183 -14.24 43.14 -35.32
C PRO A 183 -15.47 43.92 -35.82
N GLN A 184 -15.54 45.19 -35.48
CA GLN A 184 -16.53 46.11 -36.02
C GLN A 184 -16.16 46.39 -37.47
N PRO A 185 -17.06 46.18 -38.46
CA PRO A 185 -16.79 46.62 -39.83
C PRO A 185 -16.95 48.11 -39.97
N ALA A 186 -15.98 48.71 -40.66
CA ALA A 186 -15.97 50.12 -41.10
C ALA A 186 -16.95 50.32 -42.23
#